data_d9fe480068bc8f5bdd111ccfc0f36d09
#
_entry.id   d9fe480068bc8f5bdd111ccfc0f36d09
#
_cell.length_a   1.000
_cell.length_b   1.000
_cell.length_c   1.000
_cell.angle_alpha   90.00
_cell.angle_beta   90.00
_cell.angle_gamma   90.00
#
_symmetry.space_group_name_H-M   'P 1'
#
loop_
_entity.id
_entity.type
_entity.pdbx_description
1 polymer ?
#
loop_
_entity_poly.entity_id
_entity_poly.type
_entity_poly.pdbx_seq_one_letter_code
_entity_poly.pdbx_strand_id
1 'polypeptide(L)'
;MLDETQGYAVFFYPQALEALGEAIRPYMHDGASGPHVLCNSIDTGGALIEMTIEGRTPEGTAIAVELMVPANMVRMIVSARSDGVFGFGPRVVAALADAD
;
A
#
# COMPACT_ATOMS: atom_id res chain seq x y z
N MET A 1 1.70 -3.96 -21.46
CA MET A 1 1.64 -3.72 -21.01
C MET A 1 1.53 -3.40 -20.29
N LEU A 2 1.41 -3.41 -20.05
CA LEU A 2 1.35 -3.04 -19.32
C LEU A 2 1.52 -2.85 -18.44
N ASP A 3 1.61 -2.53 -18.18
CA ASP A 3 1.98 -2.44 -17.18
C ASP A 3 1.51 -1.52 -16.37
N GLU A 4 0.38 -1.44 -16.14
CA GLU A 4 -0.13 -0.76 -15.16
C GLU A 4 0.22 -1.32 -13.93
N THR A 5 0.70 -0.61 -12.98
CA THR A 5 1.01 -1.08 -11.67
C THR A 5 -0.20 -0.91 -10.81
N GLN A 6 -0.62 -1.98 -10.20
CA GLN A 6 -1.71 -1.93 -9.27
C GLN A 6 -1.21 -2.21 -7.89
N GLY A 7 -1.82 -1.62 -6.92
CA GLY A 7 -1.42 -1.84 -5.54
C GLY A 7 -2.38 -1.18 -4.57
N TYR A 8 -1.96 -1.16 -3.31
CA TYR A 8 -2.79 -0.64 -2.24
C TYR A 8 -1.98 0.28 -1.37
N ALA A 9 -2.63 1.31 -0.87
CA ALA A 9 -2.04 2.19 0.13
C ALA A 9 -2.80 1.96 1.42
N VAL A 10 -2.08 1.64 2.49
CA VAL A 10 -2.67 1.30 3.77
C VAL A 10 -2.35 2.41 4.74
N PHE A 11 -3.39 3.06 5.25
CA PHE A 11 -3.25 4.18 6.16
C PHE A 11 -3.58 3.72 7.57
N PHE A 12 -2.85 4.23 8.54
CA PHE A 12 -2.96 3.80 9.92
C PHE A 12 -3.48 4.93 10.78
N TYR A 13 -4.10 4.57 11.88
CA TYR A 13 -4.42 5.57 12.90
C TYR A 13 -3.14 6.09 13.52
N PRO A 14 -3.11 7.34 13.96
CA PRO A 14 -1.89 7.88 14.57
C PRO A 14 -1.41 7.08 15.76
N GLN A 15 -2.33 6.58 16.57
CA GLN A 15 -1.95 5.77 17.72
C GLN A 15 -1.30 4.48 17.28
N ALA A 16 -1.72 3.95 16.14
CA ALA A 16 -1.13 2.72 15.63
C ALA A 16 0.30 2.95 15.20
N LEU A 17 0.57 4.09 14.60
CA LEU A 17 1.94 4.40 14.18
C LEU A 17 2.84 4.52 15.40
N GLU A 18 2.33 5.07 16.46
CA GLU A 18 3.09 5.13 17.69
C GLU A 18 3.37 3.75 18.22
N ALA A 19 2.37 2.89 18.22
CA ALA A 19 2.53 1.54 18.74
C ALA A 19 3.48 0.72 17.90
N LEU A 20 3.44 0.88 16.59
CA LEU A 20 4.32 0.14 15.71
C LEU A 20 5.75 0.67 15.76
N GLY A 21 5.90 1.94 16.02
CA GLY A 21 7.19 2.54 16.27
C GLY A 21 8.15 2.45 15.10
N GLU A 22 9.39 2.19 15.43
CA GLU A 22 10.44 2.18 14.41
C GLU A 22 10.30 1.00 13.45
N ALA A 23 9.63 -0.04 13.87
CA ALA A 23 9.55 -1.23 13.03
C ALA A 23 8.83 -0.97 11.72
N ILE A 24 7.85 -0.06 11.71
CA ILE A 24 7.09 0.22 10.50
C ILE A 24 7.76 1.29 9.64
N ARG A 25 8.69 2.05 10.20
CA ARG A 25 9.25 3.19 9.51
C ARG A 25 9.83 2.89 8.15
N PRO A 26 10.60 1.81 7.98
CA PRO A 26 11.20 1.55 6.66
C PRO A 26 10.18 1.37 5.56
N TYR A 27 8.93 1.09 5.91
CA TYR A 27 7.91 0.80 4.91
C TYR A 27 6.98 1.97 4.68
N MET A 28 7.17 3.07 5.41
CA MET A 28 6.25 4.20 5.32
C MET A 28 6.61 5.14 4.20
N HIS A 29 5.59 5.66 3.57
CA HIS A 29 5.73 6.70 2.55
C HIS A 29 4.86 7.87 2.96
N ASP A 30 5.25 9.05 2.56
CA ASP A 30 4.46 10.24 2.83
C ASP A 30 3.74 10.66 1.57
N GLY A 31 2.58 11.19 1.73
CA GLY A 31 1.82 11.69 0.61
C GLY A 31 0.81 12.70 1.09
N ALA A 32 0.00 13.19 0.17
CA ALA A 32 -0.96 14.23 0.49
C ALA A 32 -1.98 13.76 1.51
N SER A 33 -2.26 12.47 1.53
CA SER A 33 -3.24 11.92 2.46
C SER A 33 -2.62 11.42 3.75
N GLY A 34 -1.33 11.61 3.92
CA GLY A 34 -0.65 11.22 5.15
C GLY A 34 0.24 10.00 4.96
N PRO A 35 0.87 9.57 6.04
CA PRO A 35 1.77 8.42 5.95
C PRO A 35 1.02 7.12 5.67
N HIS A 36 1.60 6.29 4.85
CA HIS A 36 0.96 5.05 4.46
C HIS A 36 2.00 4.03 4.02
N VAL A 37 1.58 2.77 3.95
CA VAL A 37 2.41 1.70 3.42
C VAL A 37 1.88 1.34 2.03
N LEU A 38 2.77 1.20 1.08
CA LEU A 38 2.41 0.77 -0.26
C LEU A 38 2.69 -0.72 -0.39
N CYS A 39 1.73 -1.47 -0.88
CA CYS A 39 1.93 -2.90 -1.05
C CYS A 39 1.35 -3.35 -2.39
N ASN A 40 1.81 -4.51 -2.84
CA ASN A 40 1.39 -5.04 -4.12
C ASN A 40 0.13 -5.87 -3.97
N SER A 41 -0.04 -6.53 -2.86
CA SER A 41 -1.25 -7.28 -2.60
C SER A 41 -1.57 -7.23 -1.12
N ILE A 42 -2.79 -7.52 -0.79
CA ILE A 42 -3.26 -7.38 0.57
C ILE A 42 -4.34 -8.42 0.83
N ASP A 43 -4.32 -8.96 2.04
CA ASP A 43 -5.31 -9.92 2.46
C ASP A 43 -5.94 -9.39 3.73
N THR A 44 -7.24 -9.18 3.70
CA THR A 44 -7.96 -8.63 4.82
C THR A 44 -8.94 -9.62 5.43
N GLY A 45 -8.74 -10.90 5.14
CA GLY A 45 -9.72 -11.90 5.55
C GLY A 45 -9.64 -12.36 6.98
N GLY A 46 -8.65 -11.92 7.73
CA GLY A 46 -8.50 -12.36 9.11
C GLY A 46 -8.33 -11.22 10.06
N ALA A 47 -7.88 -11.54 11.26
CA ALA A 47 -7.65 -10.54 12.29
C ALA A 47 -6.45 -9.67 11.99
N LEU A 48 -5.56 -10.16 11.14
CA LEU A 48 -4.40 -9.40 10.74
C LEU A 48 -4.57 -8.99 9.29
N ILE A 49 -4.10 -7.79 8.99
CA ILE A 49 -4.02 -7.34 7.60
C ILE A 49 -2.65 -7.76 7.10
N GLU A 50 -2.62 -8.55 6.04
CA GLU A 50 -1.37 -9.04 5.49
C GLU A 50 -1.06 -8.27 4.21
N MET A 51 0.08 -7.62 4.20
CA MET A 51 0.49 -6.80 3.06
C MET A 51 1.75 -7.41 2.47
N THR A 52 1.77 -7.61 1.17
CA THR A 52 2.94 -8.13 0.47
C THR A 52 3.57 -6.99 -0.31
N ILE A 53 4.84 -6.74 -0.03
CA ILE A 53 5.59 -5.68 -0.68
C ILE A 53 6.71 -6.33 -1.46
N GLU A 54 6.71 -6.11 -2.76
CA GLU A 54 7.74 -6.69 -3.62
C GLU A 54 8.79 -5.65 -3.94
N GLY A 55 10.03 -6.06 -3.98
CA GLY A 55 11.10 -5.15 -4.27
C GLY A 55 12.32 -5.90 -4.73
N ARG A 56 13.45 -5.20 -4.76
CA ARG A 56 14.70 -5.80 -5.17
C ARG A 56 15.80 -5.33 -4.24
N THR A 57 16.77 -6.20 -4.05
CA THR A 57 17.96 -5.83 -3.31
C THR A 57 18.85 -4.99 -4.22
N PRO A 58 19.86 -4.35 -3.67
CA PRO A 58 20.81 -3.59 -4.51
C PRO A 58 21.47 -4.47 -5.56
N GLU A 59 21.57 -5.77 -5.30
CA GLU A 59 22.14 -6.67 -6.27
C GLU A 59 21.15 -7.10 -7.33
N GLY A 60 19.93 -6.63 -7.25
CA GLY A 60 18.92 -6.95 -8.26
C GLY A 60 18.11 -8.20 -7.97
N THR A 61 18.29 -8.81 -6.83
CA THR A 61 17.55 -10.01 -6.48
C THR A 61 16.12 -9.61 -6.05
N ALA A 62 15.15 -10.28 -6.61
CA ALA A 62 13.77 -10.02 -6.26
C ALA A 62 13.48 -10.52 -4.85
N ILE A 63 12.80 -9.71 -4.07
CA ILE A 63 12.43 -10.11 -2.72
C ILE A 63 10.98 -9.70 -2.48
N ALA A 64 10.39 -10.33 -1.51
CA ALA A 64 9.06 -9.97 -1.09
C ALA A 64 9.04 -9.94 0.43
N VAL A 65 8.40 -8.91 0.97
CA VAL A 65 8.26 -8.76 2.40
C VAL A 65 6.78 -8.84 2.73
N GLU A 66 6.45 -9.61 3.74
CA GLU A 66 5.09 -9.68 4.20
C GLU A 66 5.00 -8.97 5.53
N LEU A 67 4.15 -7.97 5.59
CA LEU A 67 3.87 -7.25 6.81
C LEU A 67 2.49 -7.63 7.29
N MET A 68 2.39 -7.97 8.57
CA MET A 68 1.09 -8.29 9.12
C MET A 68 0.87 -7.43 10.33
N VAL A 69 -0.24 -6.70 10.34
CA VAL A 69 -0.58 -5.82 11.45
C VAL A 69 -2.01 -6.08 11.88
N PRO A 70 -2.34 -5.84 13.13
CA PRO A 70 -3.72 -6.01 13.57
C PRO A 70 -4.67 -5.13 12.76
N ALA A 71 -5.80 -5.69 12.41
CA ALA A 71 -6.73 -4.97 11.55
C ALA A 71 -7.20 -3.67 12.17
N ASN A 72 -7.30 -3.61 13.48
CA ASN A 72 -7.79 -2.41 14.14
C ASN A 72 -6.78 -1.26 14.14
N MET A 73 -5.60 -1.48 13.61
CA MET A 73 -4.63 -0.40 13.46
C MET A 73 -4.78 0.32 12.12
N VAL A 74 -5.54 -0.27 11.21
CA VAL A 74 -5.68 0.25 9.87
C VAL A 74 -6.91 1.13 9.80
N ARG A 75 -6.71 2.36 9.33
CA ARG A 75 -7.78 3.32 9.22
C ARG A 75 -8.47 3.24 7.86
N MET A 76 -7.68 3.00 6.82
CA MET A 76 -8.22 3.06 5.47
C MET A 76 -7.28 2.33 4.53
N ILE A 77 -7.84 1.66 3.56
CA ILE A 77 -7.07 1.01 2.51
C ILE A 77 -7.59 1.55 1.19
N VAL A 78 -6.68 2.02 0.37
CA VAL A 78 -7.01 2.57 -0.94
C VAL A 78 -6.39 1.69 -2.00
N SER A 79 -7.21 1.23 -2.91
CA SER A 79 -6.74 0.50 -4.07
C SER A 79 -6.49 1.50 -5.18
N ALA A 80 -5.32 1.43 -5.78
CA ALA A 80 -4.93 2.43 -6.75
C ALA A 80 -4.10 1.82 -7.86
N ARG A 81 -4.01 2.54 -8.95
CA ARG A 81 -3.16 2.16 -10.06
C ARG A 81 -2.22 3.30 -10.31
N SER A 82 -1.00 2.95 -10.61
CA SER A 82 -0.06 3.92 -11.05
C SER A 82 -0.07 3.91 -12.57
N ASP A 83 -0.25 5.05 -13.16
CA ASP A 83 -0.20 5.11 -14.61
C ASP A 83 1.13 5.66 -15.05
N GLY A 84 2.12 5.56 -14.22
CA GLY A 84 3.46 5.91 -14.60
C GLY A 84 3.84 7.33 -14.32
N VAL A 85 2.92 8.12 -13.86
CA VAL A 85 3.21 9.51 -13.63
C VAL A 85 3.68 9.76 -12.24
N PHE A 86 3.05 9.18 -11.27
CA PHE A 86 3.48 9.34 -9.90
C PHE A 86 2.84 8.21 -9.13
N GLY A 87 3.14 8.11 -7.92
CA GLY A 87 2.78 6.96 -7.17
C GLY A 87 1.30 6.72 -7.13
N PHE A 88 0.73 6.79 -5.97
CA PHE A 88 -0.64 6.45 -5.82
C PHE A 88 -1.56 7.60 -6.04
N GLY A 89 -2.62 7.32 -6.69
CA GLY A 89 -3.75 8.20 -6.79
C GLY A 89 -4.98 7.37 -6.75
N PRO A 90 -6.12 7.97 -6.80
CA PRO A 90 -7.36 7.21 -6.83
C PRO A 90 -7.36 6.30 -8.03
N ARG A 91 -7.95 5.12 -7.85
CA ARG A 91 -8.10 4.22 -8.96
C ARG A 91 -9.05 4.85 -9.96
N VAL A 92 -8.61 4.91 -11.18
CA VAL A 92 -9.47 5.41 -12.22
C VAL A 92 -10.37 4.27 -12.64
N VAL A 93 -11.65 4.47 -12.50
CA VAL A 93 -12.59 3.46 -12.90
C VAL A 93 -12.97 3.78 -14.30
N ALA A 94 -12.51 2.98 -15.21
CA ALA A 94 -12.74 3.26 -16.60
C ALA A 94 -14.18 3.43 -16.91
N ALA A 95 -15.00 2.61 -16.33
CA ALA A 95 -16.39 2.73 -16.58
C ALA A 95 -16.89 4.09 -16.18
N LEU A 96 -16.35 4.62 -15.12
CA LEU A 96 -16.76 5.90 -14.72
C LEU A 96 -16.24 6.90 -15.67
N ALA A 97 -15.05 6.74 -16.05
CA ALA A 97 -14.45 7.66 -16.93
C ALA A 97 -15.14 7.64 -18.24
N ASP A 98 -15.54 6.47 -18.67
CA ASP A 98 -16.14 6.43 -19.86
C ASP A 98 -17.47 6.61 -19.79
N ALA A 99 -17.92 6.58 -18.74
CA ALA A 99 -19.24 6.70 -18.67
C ALA A 99 -19.55 7.89 -19.25
N ASP A 100 -19.10 7.84 -19.35
CA ASP A 100 -19.46 8.47 -19.83
C ASP A 100 -19.75 8.40 -20.40
#